data_0a2937fd536d77a9b6b0b9edd49f8df2
#
_entry.id   0a2937fd536d77a9b6b0b9edd49f8df2
#
_cell.length_a   1.000
_cell.length_b   1.000
_cell.length_c   1.000
_cell.angle_alpha   90.00
_cell.angle_beta   90.00
_cell.angle_gamma   90.00
#
_symmetry.space_group_name_H-M   'P 1'
#
loop_
_entity.id
_entity.type
_entity.pdbx_description
1 polymer ?
#
loop_
_entity_poly.entity_id
_entity_poly.type
_entity_poly.pdbx_seq_one_letter_code
_entity_poly.pdbx_strand_id
1 'polypeptide(L)'
;MKKYLALIMALALFSCEGNKDILLPKADKTIVSDVQEHSPIYIFFKVEGKDTIADVNRKNSIVSTNWIFNIDKRLPLRLVVPELIKLQAKKEGSMHKNEAAENFFSYANDVKKTMAFLPFTKVKYVIGKPLINSIYFGKNDLLKFNSQLLKKDELQGYINNLMIEHESEIFVSFDKNLSYDEYIKNKIIMNSIKITKKGILISNLEYVF
;
A
#
# COMPACT_ATOMS: atom_id res chain seq x y z
N MET A 1 -34.74 -29.98 33.69
CA MET A 1 -33.54 -30.17 32.84
C MET A 1 -33.75 -29.76 31.37
N LYS A 2 -34.86 -30.17 30.70
CA LYS A 2 -35.12 -29.81 29.28
C LYS A 2 -35.22 -28.29 29.00
N LYS A 3 -35.73 -27.48 29.97
CA LYS A 3 -35.85 -26.01 29.80
C LYS A 3 -34.52 -25.27 29.83
N TYR A 4 -33.49 -25.77 30.54
CA TYR A 4 -32.16 -25.16 30.59
C TYR A 4 -31.32 -25.53 29.39
N LEU A 5 -31.55 -26.71 28.78
CA LEU A 5 -30.88 -27.14 27.54
C LEU A 5 -31.23 -26.22 26.37
N ALA A 6 -32.50 -25.80 26.26
CA ALA A 6 -32.98 -24.88 25.23
C ALA A 6 -32.38 -23.46 25.40
N LEU A 7 -32.14 -22.99 26.62
CA LEU A 7 -31.52 -21.70 26.90
C LEU A 7 -30.06 -21.68 26.56
N ILE A 8 -29.30 -22.77 26.82
CA ILE A 8 -27.90 -22.92 26.46
C ILE A 8 -27.73 -22.99 24.94
N MET A 9 -28.65 -23.65 24.23
CA MET A 9 -28.64 -23.76 22.79
C MET A 9 -28.95 -22.42 22.09
N ALA A 10 -29.76 -21.54 22.67
CA ALA A 10 -30.07 -20.22 22.18
C ALA A 10 -28.89 -19.25 22.32
N LEU A 11 -28.04 -19.39 23.38
CA LEU A 11 -26.84 -18.58 23.59
C LEU A 11 -25.67 -18.92 22.63
N ALA A 12 -25.64 -20.16 22.11
CA ALA A 12 -24.63 -20.56 21.12
C ALA A 12 -24.82 -19.96 19.71
N LEU A 13 -25.99 -19.41 19.42
CA LEU A 13 -26.31 -18.85 18.09
C LEU A 13 -25.87 -17.38 17.92
N PHE A 14 -25.38 -16.71 18.97
CA PHE A 14 -24.92 -15.32 18.92
C PHE A 14 -23.40 -15.16 18.72
N SER A 15 -22.66 -16.25 18.56
CA SER A 15 -21.21 -16.22 18.28
C SER A 15 -20.92 -16.14 16.77
N CYS A 16 -21.64 -15.30 16.03
CA CYS A 16 -21.23 -14.92 14.70
C CYS A 16 -20.33 -13.70 14.85
N GLU A 17 -19.04 -13.94 15.00
CA GLU A 17 -18.02 -12.91 14.81
C GLU A 17 -18.19 -12.44 13.35
N GLY A 18 -18.77 -11.24 13.16
CA GLY A 18 -19.11 -10.72 11.84
C GLY A 18 -17.89 -10.78 10.93
N ASN A 19 -18.04 -11.40 9.76
CA ASN A 19 -17.00 -11.41 8.73
C ASN A 19 -16.56 -9.96 8.49
N LYS A 20 -15.29 -9.67 8.77
CA LYS A 20 -14.71 -8.38 8.46
C LYS A 20 -14.44 -8.33 6.97
N ASP A 21 -15.31 -7.66 6.23
CA ASP A 21 -15.11 -7.44 4.80
C ASP A 21 -13.99 -6.42 4.59
N ILE A 22 -13.15 -6.67 3.60
CA ILE A 22 -12.12 -5.75 3.14
C ILE A 22 -12.41 -5.28 1.73
N LEU A 23 -12.43 -3.98 1.54
CA LEU A 23 -12.62 -3.37 0.23
C LEU A 23 -11.25 -3.06 -0.37
N LEU A 24 -10.81 -3.84 -1.36
CA LEU A 24 -9.53 -3.61 -1.99
C LEU A 24 -9.55 -2.40 -2.95
N PRO A 25 -8.39 -1.74 -3.17
CA PRO A 25 -8.20 -0.78 -4.24
C PRO A 25 -8.54 -1.37 -5.60
N LYS A 26 -8.86 -0.50 -6.58
CA LYS A 26 -9.13 -0.91 -7.96
C LYS A 26 -8.24 -0.18 -8.94
N ALA A 27 -7.76 -0.89 -9.96
CA ALA A 27 -7.02 -0.31 -11.07
C ALA A 27 -7.28 -1.09 -12.37
N ASP A 28 -6.92 -0.48 -13.50
CA ASP A 28 -7.10 -1.05 -14.84
C ASP A 28 -5.92 -1.90 -15.32
N LYS A 29 -4.75 -1.77 -14.67
CA LYS A 29 -3.52 -2.48 -15.04
C LYS A 29 -3.20 -3.60 -14.06
N THR A 30 -2.62 -4.70 -14.55
CA THR A 30 -2.03 -5.76 -13.76
C THR A 30 -0.50 -5.63 -13.82
N ILE A 31 0.15 -5.46 -12.66
CA ILE A 31 1.62 -5.44 -12.56
C ILE A 31 2.14 -6.86 -12.39
N VAL A 32 1.66 -7.57 -11.37
CA VAL A 32 1.93 -9.00 -11.15
C VAL A 32 0.58 -9.70 -11.05
N SER A 33 0.41 -10.82 -11.77
CA SER A 33 -0.87 -11.55 -11.84
C SER A 33 -1.02 -12.62 -10.78
N ASP A 34 0.09 -13.14 -10.24
CA ASP A 34 0.09 -14.22 -9.25
C ASP A 34 1.32 -14.14 -8.34
N VAL A 35 1.16 -14.57 -7.09
CA VAL A 35 2.23 -14.62 -6.09
C VAL A 35 2.16 -15.96 -5.38
N GLN A 36 3.20 -16.79 -5.58
CA GLN A 36 3.31 -18.10 -4.97
C GLN A 36 3.87 -18.03 -3.55
N GLU A 37 3.68 -19.09 -2.76
CA GLU A 37 4.24 -19.24 -1.41
C GLU A 37 4.07 -18.00 -0.52
N HIS A 38 2.83 -17.55 -0.34
CA HIS A 38 2.53 -16.31 0.35
C HIS A 38 1.76 -16.50 1.65
N SER A 39 1.90 -15.52 2.53
CA SER A 39 1.10 -15.32 3.74
C SER A 39 0.30 -14.02 3.64
N PRO A 40 -1.01 -14.04 3.90
CA PRO A 40 -1.82 -12.83 3.87
C PRO A 40 -1.67 -12.01 5.16
N ILE A 41 -1.61 -10.69 4.98
CA ILE A 41 -1.74 -9.70 6.05
C ILE A 41 -2.95 -8.84 5.72
N TYR A 42 -3.82 -8.60 6.69
CA TYR A 42 -5.00 -7.77 6.49
C TYR A 42 -4.91 -6.51 7.34
N ILE A 43 -5.26 -5.36 6.75
CA ILE A 43 -5.43 -4.08 7.46
C ILE A 43 -6.84 -3.59 7.16
N PHE A 44 -7.73 -3.80 8.12
CA PHE A 44 -9.14 -3.47 8.01
C PHE A 44 -9.42 -2.01 8.37
N PHE A 45 -10.40 -1.43 7.70
CA PHE A 45 -11.01 -0.18 8.12
C PHE A 45 -11.96 -0.47 9.29
N LYS A 46 -11.69 0.10 10.45
CA LYS A 46 -12.54 -0.03 11.63
C LYS A 46 -12.88 1.36 12.17
N VAL A 47 -14.12 1.54 12.60
CA VAL A 47 -14.56 2.74 13.31
C VAL A 47 -14.71 2.40 14.79
N GLU A 48 -14.05 3.19 15.65
CA GLU A 48 -14.19 3.14 17.10
C GLU A 48 -14.64 4.51 17.62
N GLY A 49 -15.88 4.60 18.04
CA GLY A 49 -16.49 5.87 18.41
C GLY A 49 -16.55 6.83 17.21
N LYS A 50 -15.78 7.93 17.28
CA LYS A 50 -15.65 8.92 16.19
C LYS A 50 -14.39 8.75 15.34
N ASP A 51 -13.51 7.82 15.73
CA ASP A 51 -12.20 7.67 15.12
C ASP A 51 -12.16 6.50 14.14
N THR A 52 -11.39 6.68 13.09
CA THR A 52 -11.02 5.59 12.17
C THR A 52 -9.67 5.03 12.58
N ILE A 53 -9.57 3.71 12.66
CA ILE A 53 -8.33 2.99 12.95
C ILE A 53 -8.02 1.97 11.86
N ALA A 54 -6.74 1.67 11.71
CA ALA A 54 -6.23 0.57 10.89
C ALA A 54 -6.10 -0.69 11.78
N ASP A 55 -7.03 -1.63 11.64
CA ASP A 55 -7.06 -2.86 12.44
C ASP A 55 -6.24 -3.95 11.73
N VAL A 56 -5.06 -4.25 12.26
CA VAL A 56 -4.09 -5.16 11.64
C VAL A 56 -4.30 -6.60 12.09
N ASN A 57 -4.57 -7.49 11.15
CA ASN A 57 -4.58 -8.93 11.36
C ASN A 57 -3.42 -9.60 10.62
N ARG A 58 -2.49 -10.18 11.39
CA ARG A 58 -1.28 -10.87 10.92
C ARG A 58 -1.12 -12.27 11.51
N LYS A 59 -2.22 -12.89 11.99
CA LYS A 59 -2.17 -14.18 12.70
C LYS A 59 -1.52 -15.28 11.88
N ASN A 60 -1.67 -15.25 10.56
CA ASN A 60 -1.18 -16.26 9.63
C ASN A 60 0.09 -15.82 8.86
N SER A 61 0.78 -14.77 9.28
CA SER A 61 1.97 -14.29 8.59
C SER A 61 3.21 -15.13 8.95
N ILE A 62 3.75 -15.85 7.97
CA ILE A 62 5.00 -16.60 8.07
C ILE A 62 6.12 -15.74 7.49
N VAL A 63 7.16 -15.47 8.26
CA VAL A 63 8.20 -14.49 7.91
C VAL A 63 9.03 -14.91 6.68
N SER A 64 9.22 -16.21 6.49
CA SER A 64 9.99 -16.75 5.37
C SER A 64 9.25 -16.80 4.04
N THR A 65 7.95 -16.44 4.00
CA THR A 65 7.15 -16.43 2.77
C THR A 65 6.99 -15.03 2.20
N ASN A 66 6.51 -14.92 0.97
CA ASN A 66 6.01 -13.67 0.41
C ASN A 66 4.86 -13.14 1.26
N TRP A 67 4.79 -11.82 1.49
CA TRP A 67 3.68 -11.23 2.21
C TRP A 67 2.76 -10.46 1.26
N ILE A 68 1.47 -10.82 1.25
CA ILE A 68 0.44 -10.09 0.53
C ILE A 68 -0.34 -9.24 1.52
N PHE A 69 -0.25 -7.93 1.35
CA PHE A 69 -0.96 -6.94 2.16
C PHE A 69 -2.31 -6.62 1.52
N ASN A 70 -3.37 -7.09 2.16
CA ASN A 70 -4.75 -6.78 1.83
C ASN A 70 -5.17 -5.61 2.71
N ILE A 71 -5.24 -4.41 2.13
CA ILE A 71 -5.47 -3.17 2.87
C ILE A 71 -6.77 -2.53 2.38
N ASP A 72 -7.63 -2.16 3.30
CA ASP A 72 -8.90 -1.51 2.95
C ASP A 72 -8.66 -0.16 2.29
N LYS A 73 -9.23 0.01 1.11
CA LYS A 73 -9.05 1.18 0.24
C LYS A 73 -9.46 2.51 0.86
N ARG A 74 -10.31 2.50 1.89
CA ARG A 74 -10.83 3.69 2.58
C ARG A 74 -9.84 4.28 3.58
N LEU A 75 -8.85 3.50 4.01
CA LEU A 75 -7.87 3.93 5.01
C LEU A 75 -7.01 5.08 4.47
N PRO A 76 -6.83 6.17 5.22
CA PRO A 76 -5.87 7.20 4.87
C PRO A 76 -4.43 6.73 5.15
N LEU A 77 -3.47 7.21 4.35
CA LEU A 77 -2.05 6.82 4.47
C LEU A 77 -1.47 7.07 5.86
N ARG A 78 -1.91 8.13 6.56
CA ARG A 78 -1.48 8.42 7.94
C ARG A 78 -1.75 7.28 8.92
N LEU A 79 -2.70 6.38 8.62
CA LEU A 79 -3.00 5.19 9.42
C LEU A 79 -2.32 3.93 8.87
N VAL A 80 -2.16 3.83 7.56
CA VAL A 80 -1.57 2.65 6.89
C VAL A 80 -0.05 2.64 7.03
N VAL A 81 0.61 3.75 6.73
CA VAL A 81 2.08 3.81 6.64
C VAL A 81 2.80 3.45 7.96
N PRO A 82 2.36 3.92 9.14
CA PRO A 82 2.97 3.48 10.40
C PRO A 82 2.90 1.96 10.61
N GLU A 83 1.81 1.31 10.19
CA GLU A 83 1.68 -0.15 10.31
C GLU A 83 2.57 -0.88 9.30
N LEU A 84 2.72 -0.36 8.08
CA LEU A 84 3.67 -0.89 7.08
C LEU A 84 5.11 -0.84 7.60
N ILE A 85 5.54 0.29 8.17
CA ILE A 85 6.89 0.45 8.76
C ILE A 85 7.13 -0.61 9.85
N LYS A 86 6.17 -0.79 10.78
CA LYS A 86 6.28 -1.79 11.85
C LYS A 86 6.37 -3.23 11.32
N LEU A 87 5.56 -3.55 10.30
CA LEU A 87 5.51 -4.88 9.70
C LEU A 87 6.78 -5.19 8.90
N GLN A 88 7.29 -4.23 8.11
CA GLN A 88 8.57 -4.37 7.41
C GLN A 88 9.71 -4.57 8.40
N ALA A 89 9.82 -3.72 9.42
CA ALA A 89 10.86 -3.85 10.45
C ALA A 89 10.79 -5.21 11.16
N LYS A 90 9.59 -5.74 11.45
CA LYS A 90 9.42 -7.07 12.03
C LYS A 90 9.94 -8.17 11.11
N LYS A 91 9.65 -8.10 9.80
CA LYS A 91 10.10 -9.09 8.82
C LYS A 91 11.62 -9.02 8.66
N GLU A 92 12.17 -7.82 8.51
CA GLU A 92 13.61 -7.60 8.34
C GLU A 92 14.43 -8.02 9.56
N GLY A 93 13.95 -7.78 10.79
CA GLY A 93 14.63 -8.14 12.04
C GLY A 93 14.50 -9.60 12.45
N SER A 94 13.84 -10.46 11.67
CA SER A 94 13.66 -11.87 12.00
C SER A 94 14.87 -12.72 11.60
N MET A 95 15.34 -13.60 12.52
CA MET A 95 16.37 -14.59 12.21
C MET A 95 15.93 -15.64 11.19
N HIS A 96 14.62 -15.82 10.97
CA HIS A 96 14.05 -16.77 10.01
C HIS A 96 13.65 -16.10 8.70
N LYS A 97 14.18 -14.90 8.45
CA LYS A 97 13.92 -14.17 7.20
C LYS A 97 14.46 -14.95 6.01
N ASN A 98 13.67 -15.01 4.95
CA ASN A 98 14.10 -15.45 3.63
C ASN A 98 14.36 -14.19 2.78
N GLU A 99 15.61 -13.99 2.35
CA GLU A 99 16.02 -12.82 1.56
C GLU A 99 15.34 -12.75 0.17
N ALA A 100 14.89 -13.89 -0.35
CA ALA A 100 14.16 -13.95 -1.60
C ALA A 100 12.64 -13.65 -1.44
N ALA A 101 12.15 -13.60 -0.19
CA ALA A 101 10.73 -13.37 0.06
C ALA A 101 10.37 -11.89 -0.07
N GLU A 102 9.39 -11.60 -0.89
CA GLU A 102 8.96 -10.26 -1.25
C GLU A 102 7.68 -9.82 -0.50
N ASN A 103 7.37 -8.52 -0.61
CA ASN A 103 6.15 -7.91 -0.10
C ASN A 103 5.35 -7.33 -1.27
N PHE A 104 4.05 -7.61 -1.27
CA PHE A 104 3.12 -7.17 -2.31
C PHE A 104 1.88 -6.50 -1.71
N PHE A 105 1.40 -5.46 -2.35
CA PHE A 105 0.05 -4.94 -2.15
C PHE A 105 -0.91 -5.64 -3.09
N SER A 106 -2.06 -6.10 -2.58
CA SER A 106 -3.15 -6.62 -3.40
C SER A 106 -4.10 -5.51 -3.83
N TYR A 107 -4.61 -5.64 -5.04
CA TYR A 107 -5.68 -4.79 -5.59
C TYR A 107 -6.50 -5.58 -6.62
N ALA A 108 -7.69 -5.10 -6.95
CA ALA A 108 -8.52 -5.71 -7.98
C ALA A 108 -8.26 -5.04 -9.34
N ASN A 109 -7.98 -5.84 -10.37
CA ASN A 109 -8.06 -5.35 -11.73
C ASN A 109 -9.54 -5.30 -12.13
N ASP A 110 -10.09 -4.10 -12.29
CA ASP A 110 -11.52 -3.89 -12.56
C ASP A 110 -11.91 -4.16 -14.02
N VAL A 111 -10.97 -4.22 -14.94
CA VAL A 111 -11.16 -4.63 -16.34
C VAL A 111 -11.20 -6.15 -16.45
N LYS A 112 -10.16 -6.83 -15.95
CA LYS A 112 -10.03 -8.29 -16.04
C LYS A 112 -10.84 -9.05 -14.99
N LYS A 113 -11.36 -8.37 -13.96
CA LYS A 113 -12.06 -8.97 -12.80
C LYS A 113 -11.21 -10.01 -12.05
N THR A 114 -9.91 -9.78 -11.98
CA THR A 114 -8.94 -10.63 -11.30
C THR A 114 -8.22 -9.88 -10.20
N MET A 115 -7.59 -10.60 -9.28
CA MET A 115 -6.63 -10.02 -8.36
C MET A 115 -5.35 -9.65 -9.11
N ALA A 116 -4.68 -8.61 -8.61
CA ALA A 116 -3.38 -8.17 -9.09
C ALA A 116 -2.53 -7.69 -7.90
N PHE A 117 -1.21 -7.70 -8.10
CA PHE A 117 -0.27 -7.45 -7.03
C PHE A 117 0.77 -6.41 -7.45
N LEU A 118 1.18 -5.57 -6.52
CA LEU A 118 2.18 -4.53 -6.72
C LEU A 118 3.34 -4.74 -5.74
N PRO A 119 4.56 -5.06 -6.22
CA PRO A 119 5.70 -5.29 -5.35
C PRO A 119 6.14 -3.97 -4.67
N PHE A 120 6.51 -4.06 -3.39
CA PHE A 120 7.03 -2.92 -2.62
C PHE A 120 8.15 -3.29 -1.63
N THR A 121 8.76 -4.44 -1.78
CA THR A 121 9.81 -4.96 -0.88
C THR A 121 10.93 -3.95 -0.64
N LYS A 122 11.35 -3.25 -1.69
CA LYS A 122 12.46 -2.29 -1.63
C LYS A 122 12.04 -0.90 -1.13
N VAL A 123 10.73 -0.64 -1.04
CA VAL A 123 10.22 0.66 -0.60
C VAL A 123 10.43 0.84 0.89
N LYS A 124 10.99 1.98 1.28
CA LYS A 124 11.15 2.41 2.68
C LYS A 124 10.34 3.69 2.90
N TYR A 125 9.45 3.66 3.88
CA TYR A 125 8.59 4.80 4.18
C TYR A 125 9.26 5.76 5.14
N VAL A 126 9.11 7.06 4.86
CA VAL A 126 9.56 8.17 5.69
C VAL A 126 8.37 9.09 6.00
N ILE A 127 8.09 9.27 7.29
CA ILE A 127 7.08 10.24 7.72
C ILE A 127 7.76 11.60 7.77
N GLY A 128 7.43 12.47 6.80
CA GLY A 128 8.05 13.79 6.63
C GLY A 128 8.13 14.21 5.18
N LYS A 129 8.69 15.39 4.93
CA LYS A 129 8.84 15.97 3.59
C LYS A 129 10.25 15.71 3.06
N PRO A 130 10.40 15.36 1.77
CA PRO A 130 11.70 15.37 1.12
C PRO A 130 12.21 16.81 0.97
N LEU A 131 13.53 16.99 0.95
CA LEU A 131 14.14 18.32 0.87
C LEU A 131 14.13 18.87 -0.56
N ILE A 132 14.35 18.03 -1.56
CA ILE A 132 14.52 18.40 -2.97
C ILE A 132 14.01 17.30 -3.90
N ASN A 133 13.83 17.62 -5.19
CA ASN A 133 13.54 16.70 -6.29
C ASN A 133 12.41 15.71 -5.98
N SER A 134 11.22 16.23 -5.70
CA SER A 134 10.10 15.41 -5.26
C SER A 134 8.93 15.47 -6.24
N ILE A 135 8.42 14.28 -6.58
CA ILE A 135 7.10 14.09 -7.17
C ILE A 135 6.11 13.96 -6.02
N TYR A 136 5.20 14.90 -5.89
CA TYR A 136 4.18 14.89 -4.84
C TYR A 136 2.80 14.58 -5.39
N PHE A 137 2.17 13.56 -4.83
CA PHE A 137 0.78 13.18 -5.08
C PHE A 137 -0.10 13.66 -3.93
N GLY A 138 -0.98 14.60 -4.21
CA GLY A 138 -1.94 15.15 -3.28
C GLY A 138 -3.38 14.70 -3.57
N LYS A 139 -4.32 15.17 -2.75
CA LYS A 139 -5.76 14.94 -2.95
C LYS A 139 -6.26 15.58 -4.25
N ASN A 140 -7.42 15.11 -4.72
CA ASN A 140 -8.10 15.63 -5.91
C ASN A 140 -7.20 15.64 -7.15
N ASP A 141 -6.49 14.54 -7.36
CA ASP A 141 -5.56 14.33 -8.48
C ASP A 141 -4.42 15.35 -8.58
N LEU A 142 -4.14 16.08 -7.50
CA LEU A 142 -3.04 17.01 -7.43
C LEU A 142 -1.70 16.27 -7.62
N LEU A 143 -0.95 16.68 -8.64
CA LEU A 143 0.41 16.21 -8.91
C LEU A 143 1.34 17.43 -9.01
N LYS A 144 2.48 17.36 -8.34
CA LYS A 144 3.52 18.37 -8.44
C LYS A 144 4.88 17.72 -8.61
N PHE A 145 5.75 18.35 -9.40
CA PHE A 145 7.19 18.12 -9.32
C PHE A 145 7.82 19.35 -8.70
N ASN A 146 8.40 19.20 -7.51
CA ASN A 146 8.79 20.33 -6.66
C ASN A 146 7.59 21.27 -6.45
N SER A 147 7.64 22.47 -7.01
CA SER A 147 6.54 23.47 -6.92
C SER A 147 5.68 23.55 -8.18
N GLN A 148 6.07 22.90 -9.26
CA GLN A 148 5.36 22.93 -10.53
C GLN A 148 4.19 21.96 -10.56
N LEU A 149 2.99 22.44 -10.89
CA LEU A 149 1.82 21.60 -11.14
C LEU A 149 1.98 20.83 -12.46
N LEU A 150 1.62 19.57 -12.44
CA LEU A 150 1.64 18.68 -13.61
C LEU A 150 0.33 17.89 -13.69
N LYS A 151 0.00 17.44 -14.89
CA LYS A 151 -1.00 16.39 -15.08
C LYS A 151 -0.32 15.02 -15.05
N LYS A 152 -1.09 13.98 -14.70
CA LYS A 152 -0.54 12.61 -14.59
C LYS A 152 -0.01 12.07 -15.92
N ASP A 153 -0.66 12.40 -17.01
CA ASP A 153 -0.25 12.04 -18.38
C ASP A 153 1.00 12.78 -18.87
N GLU A 154 1.30 13.96 -18.31
CA GLU A 154 2.48 14.75 -18.63
C GLU A 154 3.74 14.26 -17.88
N LEU A 155 3.58 13.47 -16.81
CA LEU A 155 4.69 13.11 -15.90
C LEU A 155 5.83 12.40 -16.60
N GLN A 156 5.55 11.44 -17.50
CA GLN A 156 6.57 10.73 -18.27
C GLN A 156 7.39 11.69 -19.14
N GLY A 157 6.70 12.57 -19.89
CA GLY A 157 7.35 13.57 -20.75
C GLY A 157 8.18 14.56 -19.93
N TYR A 158 7.65 14.99 -18.79
CA TYR A 158 8.34 15.90 -17.89
C TYR A 158 9.67 15.31 -17.38
N ILE A 159 9.64 14.06 -16.87
CA ILE A 159 10.84 13.37 -16.38
C ILE A 159 11.88 13.19 -17.49
N ASN A 160 11.46 12.84 -18.71
CA ASN A 160 12.37 12.67 -19.83
C ASN A 160 13.05 13.98 -20.27
N ASN A 161 12.39 15.13 -20.05
CA ASN A 161 12.88 16.45 -20.44
C ASN A 161 13.61 17.21 -19.30
N LEU A 162 13.71 16.63 -18.09
CA LEU A 162 14.46 17.26 -17.00
C LEU A 162 15.90 17.55 -17.43
N MET A 163 16.33 18.80 -17.26
CA MET A 163 17.75 19.14 -17.43
C MET A 163 18.51 18.68 -16.20
N ILE A 164 19.49 17.83 -16.39
CA ILE A 164 20.29 17.25 -15.31
C ILE A 164 21.77 17.45 -15.67
N GLU A 165 22.46 18.18 -14.81
CA GLU A 165 23.92 18.38 -14.93
C GLU A 165 24.70 17.30 -14.20
N HIS A 166 24.11 16.69 -13.16
CA HIS A 166 24.68 15.61 -12.35
C HIS A 166 23.66 14.51 -12.08
N GLU A 167 24.09 13.36 -11.58
CA GLU A 167 23.18 12.31 -11.13
C GLU A 167 22.18 12.87 -10.11
N SER A 168 20.89 12.64 -10.37
CA SER A 168 19.81 13.19 -9.56
C SER A 168 18.86 12.08 -9.11
N GLU A 169 18.69 11.99 -7.81
CA GLU A 169 17.68 11.14 -7.20
C GLU A 169 16.35 11.90 -7.08
N ILE A 170 15.27 11.28 -7.55
CA ILE A 170 13.91 11.82 -7.47
C ILE A 170 13.15 11.04 -6.40
N PHE A 171 12.65 11.74 -5.41
CA PHE A 171 11.83 11.18 -4.36
C PHE A 171 10.36 11.18 -4.75
N VAL A 172 9.61 10.19 -4.24
CA VAL A 172 8.15 10.16 -4.37
C VAL A 172 7.53 10.47 -3.03
N SER A 173 6.54 11.35 -3.03
CA SER A 173 5.88 11.79 -1.81
C SER A 173 4.36 11.81 -1.98
N PHE A 174 3.65 11.57 -0.88
CA PHE A 174 2.20 11.44 -0.85
C PHE A 174 1.60 12.25 0.29
N ASP A 175 0.43 12.86 0.04
CA ASP A 175 -0.37 13.45 1.11
C ASP A 175 -0.79 12.34 2.10
N LYS A 176 -0.53 12.55 3.37
CA LYS A 176 -0.89 11.60 4.45
C LYS A 176 -2.39 11.30 4.55
N ASN A 177 -3.23 12.15 3.98
CA ASN A 177 -4.68 11.97 3.98
C ASN A 177 -5.22 11.40 2.66
N LEU A 178 -4.35 11.02 1.70
CA LEU A 178 -4.78 10.21 0.56
C LEU A 178 -5.39 8.92 1.08
N SER A 179 -6.47 8.47 0.43
CA SER A 179 -6.99 7.12 0.62
C SER A 179 -5.98 6.10 0.08
N TYR A 180 -6.00 4.92 0.65
CA TYR A 180 -5.16 3.83 0.14
C TYR A 180 -5.49 3.46 -1.32
N ASP A 181 -6.75 3.67 -1.76
CA ASP A 181 -7.14 3.52 -3.18
C ASP A 181 -6.37 4.48 -4.10
N GLU A 182 -6.31 5.77 -3.74
CA GLU A 182 -5.57 6.79 -4.50
C GLU A 182 -4.06 6.51 -4.49
N TYR A 183 -3.52 6.06 -3.36
CA TYR A 183 -2.12 5.67 -3.25
C TYR A 183 -1.76 4.55 -4.23
N ILE A 184 -2.51 3.45 -4.26
CA ILE A 184 -2.25 2.33 -5.18
C ILE A 184 -2.34 2.77 -6.64
N LYS A 185 -3.33 3.60 -7.02
CA LYS A 185 -3.44 4.16 -8.38
C LYS A 185 -2.20 4.98 -8.75
N ASN A 186 -1.74 5.85 -7.86
CA ASN A 186 -0.55 6.67 -8.08
C ASN A 186 0.73 5.82 -8.14
N LYS A 187 0.85 4.77 -7.33
CA LYS A 187 1.95 3.80 -7.39
C LYS A 187 1.99 3.05 -8.73
N ILE A 188 0.85 2.67 -9.27
CA ILE A 188 0.76 2.02 -10.59
C ILE A 188 1.20 2.98 -11.69
N ILE A 189 0.85 4.28 -11.61
CA ILE A 189 1.37 5.30 -12.52
C ILE A 189 2.88 5.37 -12.41
N MET A 190 3.44 5.50 -11.21
CA MET A 190 4.89 5.53 -11.00
C MET A 190 5.59 4.29 -11.55
N ASN A 191 5.01 3.10 -11.35
CA ASN A 191 5.55 1.84 -11.88
C ASN A 191 5.54 1.78 -13.42
N SER A 192 4.71 2.59 -14.09
CA SER A 192 4.67 2.67 -15.55
C SER A 192 5.67 3.68 -16.14
N ILE A 193 6.29 4.52 -15.32
CA ILE A 193 7.29 5.51 -15.75
C ILE A 193 8.57 4.79 -16.15
N LYS A 194 9.02 5.06 -17.37
CA LYS A 194 10.28 4.54 -17.91
C LYS A 194 11.34 5.62 -17.83
N ILE A 195 12.37 5.39 -17.03
CA ILE A 195 13.53 6.27 -16.97
C ILE A 195 14.46 5.92 -18.12
N THR A 196 14.43 6.75 -19.16
CA THR A 196 15.31 6.59 -20.35
C THR A 196 16.57 7.44 -20.28
N LYS A 197 16.55 8.47 -19.42
CA LYS A 197 17.63 9.43 -19.27
C LYS A 197 18.68 8.92 -18.27
N LYS A 198 19.95 8.88 -18.67
CA LYS A 198 21.05 8.57 -17.77
C LYS A 198 21.15 9.63 -16.67
N GLY A 199 21.50 9.21 -15.47
CA GLY A 199 21.68 10.10 -14.32
C GLY A 199 20.39 10.41 -13.54
N ILE A 200 19.22 9.85 -13.92
CA ILE A 200 18.01 9.90 -13.10
C ILE A 200 17.78 8.57 -12.39
N LEU A 201 17.54 8.62 -11.10
CA LEU A 201 17.13 7.49 -10.27
C LEU A 201 15.85 7.86 -9.51
N ILE A 202 14.85 7.00 -9.54
CA ILE A 202 13.72 7.10 -8.61
C ILE A 202 14.14 6.43 -7.29
N SER A 203 14.05 7.18 -6.20
CA SER A 203 14.38 6.71 -4.86
C SER A 203 13.46 5.58 -4.41
N ASN A 204 14.01 4.67 -3.62
CA ASN A 204 13.21 3.69 -2.87
C ASN A 204 12.59 4.31 -1.60
N LEU A 205 12.95 5.54 -1.24
CA LEU A 205 12.34 6.25 -0.13
C LEU A 205 11.03 6.91 -0.58
N GLU A 206 9.94 6.56 0.10
CA GLU A 206 8.63 7.18 -0.10
C GLU A 206 8.25 8.03 1.10
N TYR A 207 8.00 9.30 0.87
CA TYR A 207 7.66 10.26 1.90
C TYR A 207 6.14 10.40 2.04
N VAL A 208 5.66 10.51 3.30
CA VAL A 208 4.25 10.74 3.61
C VAL A 208 4.13 11.87 4.63
N PHE A 209 3.39 12.96 4.30
CA PHE A 209 3.28 14.14 5.17
C PHE A 209 1.96 14.89 5.06
#